data_b1397b14e5623d0503637da752e58151
#
_entry.id   b1397b14e5623d0503637da752e58151
#
_cell.length_a   1.000
_cell.length_b   1.000
_cell.length_c   1.000
_cell.angle_alpha   90.00
_cell.angle_beta   90.00
_cell.angle_gamma   90.00
#
_symmetry.space_group_name_H-M   'P 1'
#
loop_
_entity.id
_entity.type
_entity.pdbx_description
1 polymer ?
#
loop_
_entity_poly.entity_id
_entity_poly.type
_entity_poly.pdbx_seq_one_letter_code
_entity_poly.pdbx_strand_id
1 'polypeptide(L)'
;GAPRPSRLRAVPARSLPCGGPGWRGVRPAGGAEEVRVGMGRHASCGVPARRWADNFEACCAAVLGFIPDTFVAPLSPHHDDIAALAAEDDCVRELAWVDEVRGDRRLIVRVDRIEPSKNLLRGFWAFEDLLATRAEWRGQVMFLALVYPSREGLPEYLAYRQEVESVARLVNDRWATPGWTP
;
A
#
# COMPACT_ATOMS: atom_id res chain seq x y z
N GLY A 1 -14.43 -3.81 -41.35
CA GLY A 1 -14.22 -3.10 -40.11
C GLY A 1 -14.51 -4.01 -38.95
N ALA A 2 -13.48 -4.48 -38.25
CA ALA A 2 -13.64 -5.27 -37.03
C ALA A 2 -14.12 -4.37 -35.88
N PRO A 3 -15.00 -4.82 -34.97
CA PRO A 3 -15.43 -4.04 -33.85
C PRO A 3 -14.27 -3.85 -32.86
N ARG A 4 -14.03 -2.60 -32.47
CA ARG A 4 -13.06 -2.27 -31.44
C ARG A 4 -13.49 -2.86 -30.09
N PRO A 5 -12.57 -3.47 -29.31
CA PRO A 5 -12.92 -3.95 -27.98
C PRO A 5 -13.30 -2.76 -27.08
N SER A 6 -14.45 -2.90 -26.42
CA SER A 6 -14.95 -1.95 -25.44
C SER A 6 -13.91 -1.77 -24.31
N ARG A 7 -13.59 -0.52 -23.99
CA ARG A 7 -12.65 -0.15 -22.93
C ARG A 7 -13.12 -0.74 -21.61
N LEU A 8 -12.32 -1.64 -21.04
CA LEU A 8 -12.44 -2.09 -19.66
C LEU A 8 -12.33 -0.86 -18.74
N ARG A 9 -13.42 -0.42 -18.16
CA ARG A 9 -13.37 0.52 -17.03
C ARG A 9 -13.06 -0.29 -15.78
N ALA A 10 -11.86 -0.11 -15.24
CA ALA A 10 -11.55 -0.57 -13.91
C ALA A 10 -12.49 0.16 -12.93
N VAL A 11 -13.37 -0.56 -12.28
CA VAL A 11 -14.11 -0.06 -11.12
C VAL A 11 -13.13 -0.09 -9.97
N PRO A 12 -12.84 1.06 -9.28
CA PRO A 12 -12.01 1.03 -8.12
C PRO A 12 -12.66 0.12 -7.09
N ALA A 13 -11.95 -0.94 -6.70
CA ALA A 13 -12.36 -1.80 -5.61
C ALA A 13 -12.38 -0.95 -4.34
N ARG A 14 -13.55 -0.43 -3.98
CA ARG A 14 -13.77 0.00 -2.60
C ARG A 14 -13.60 -1.27 -1.77
N SER A 15 -12.61 -1.27 -0.91
CA SER A 15 -12.40 -2.33 0.05
C SER A 15 -13.65 -2.49 0.90
N LEU A 16 -14.49 -3.44 0.54
CA LEU A 16 -15.52 -3.94 1.44
C LEU A 16 -14.77 -4.64 2.58
N PRO A 17 -15.06 -4.33 3.84
CA PRO A 17 -14.45 -5.02 4.95
C PRO A 17 -14.91 -6.48 4.94
N CYS A 18 -14.09 -7.37 4.39
CA CYS A 18 -14.28 -8.80 4.49
C CYS A 18 -13.96 -9.20 5.93
N GLY A 19 -14.94 -9.10 6.82
CA GLY A 19 -14.88 -9.63 8.18
C GLY A 19 -14.88 -11.16 8.15
N GLY A 20 -14.09 -11.75 9.07
CA GLY A 20 -14.03 -13.19 9.29
C GLY A 20 -15.39 -13.81 9.73
N PRO A 21 -15.46 -15.05 10.22
CA PRO A 21 -16.67 -15.90 10.32
C PRO A 21 -17.85 -15.39 11.17
N GLY A 22 -17.92 -14.11 11.51
CA GLY A 22 -19.02 -13.44 12.23
C GLY A 22 -20.09 -12.75 11.34
N TRP A 23 -20.01 -12.84 10.03
CA TRP A 23 -20.89 -12.11 9.08
C TRP A 23 -22.31 -12.66 8.91
N ARG A 24 -22.82 -13.42 9.84
CA ARG A 24 -24.24 -13.83 9.81
C ARG A 24 -25.11 -12.65 10.30
N GLY A 25 -25.63 -11.84 9.39
CA GLY A 25 -26.78 -11.00 9.72
C GLY A 25 -26.84 -9.56 9.25
N VAL A 26 -25.89 -9.01 8.50
CA VAL A 26 -26.04 -7.68 7.90
C VAL A 26 -26.54 -7.85 6.46
N ARG A 27 -27.86 -7.80 6.27
CA ARG A 27 -28.43 -7.52 4.95
C ARG A 27 -28.23 -6.04 4.67
N PRO A 28 -27.50 -5.64 3.62
CA PRO A 28 -27.49 -4.24 3.21
C PRO A 28 -28.90 -3.90 2.73
N ALA A 29 -29.59 -3.06 3.50
CA ALA A 29 -30.86 -2.51 3.07
C ALA A 29 -30.62 -1.68 1.78
N GLY A 30 -31.27 -2.05 0.69
CA GLY A 30 -31.43 -1.23 -0.51
C GLY A 30 -30.36 -1.29 -1.60
N GLY A 31 -29.09 -1.61 -1.28
CA GLY A 31 -28.00 -1.52 -2.27
C GLY A 31 -27.71 -2.79 -3.08
N ALA A 32 -28.22 -3.95 -2.67
CA ALA A 32 -27.89 -5.24 -3.30
C ALA A 32 -28.38 -5.34 -4.75
N GLU A 33 -29.53 -4.79 -5.05
CA GLU A 33 -30.10 -4.81 -6.40
C GLU A 33 -29.34 -3.89 -7.34
N GLU A 34 -28.95 -2.71 -6.90
CA GLU A 34 -28.12 -1.79 -7.68
C GLU A 34 -26.75 -2.40 -8.01
N VAL A 35 -26.13 -3.07 -7.03
CA VAL A 35 -24.88 -3.82 -7.23
C VAL A 35 -25.08 -4.96 -8.22
N ARG A 36 -26.17 -5.74 -8.09
CA ARG A 36 -26.52 -6.83 -9.02
C ARG A 36 -26.68 -6.33 -10.44
N VAL A 37 -27.43 -5.24 -10.64
CA VAL A 37 -27.65 -4.63 -11.96
C VAL A 37 -26.33 -4.08 -12.50
N GLY A 38 -25.51 -3.46 -11.68
CA GLY A 38 -24.18 -2.96 -12.06
C GLY A 38 -23.23 -4.09 -12.49
N MET A 39 -23.21 -5.18 -11.75
CA MET A 39 -22.34 -6.33 -12.05
C MET A 39 -22.85 -7.16 -13.24
N GLY A 40 -24.17 -7.29 -13.41
CA GLY A 40 -24.75 -8.01 -14.53
C GLY A 40 -24.50 -7.38 -15.92
N ARG A 41 -23.92 -6.17 -15.94
CA ARG A 41 -23.50 -5.48 -17.17
C ARG A 41 -22.07 -5.82 -17.60
N HIS A 42 -21.32 -6.56 -16.78
CA HIS A 42 -19.95 -6.96 -17.06
C HIS A 42 -19.88 -8.46 -17.34
N ALA A 43 -19.13 -8.83 -18.37
CA ALA A 43 -18.98 -10.23 -18.78
C ALA A 43 -18.19 -11.04 -17.75
N SER A 44 -17.18 -10.41 -17.09
CA SER A 44 -16.33 -11.06 -16.09
C SER A 44 -15.67 -10.02 -15.18
N CYS A 45 -15.19 -10.45 -14.00
CA CYS A 45 -14.49 -9.63 -13.02
C CYS A 45 -13.07 -10.13 -12.79
N GLY A 46 -12.05 -9.28 -13.06
CA GLY A 46 -10.67 -9.57 -12.78
C GLY A 46 -10.28 -9.20 -11.34
N VAL A 47 -9.62 -10.11 -10.64
CA VAL A 47 -9.08 -9.90 -9.28
C VAL A 47 -7.61 -10.34 -9.20
N PRO A 48 -6.81 -9.74 -8.31
CA PRO A 48 -5.36 -9.97 -8.31
C PRO A 48 -4.93 -11.32 -7.73
N ALA A 49 -5.79 -12.05 -7.01
CA ALA A 49 -5.43 -13.32 -6.38
C ALA A 49 -6.62 -14.29 -6.29
N ARG A 50 -6.36 -15.60 -6.39
CA ARG A 50 -7.39 -16.64 -6.31
C ARG A 50 -8.23 -16.52 -5.06
N ARG A 51 -7.61 -16.35 -3.89
CA ARG A 51 -8.33 -16.14 -2.62
C ARG A 51 -9.35 -15.00 -2.68
N TRP A 52 -9.08 -13.96 -3.44
CA TRP A 52 -9.98 -12.82 -3.58
C TRP A 52 -11.12 -13.12 -4.55
N ALA A 53 -10.86 -13.92 -5.60
CA ALA A 53 -11.91 -14.43 -6.47
C ALA A 53 -12.89 -15.29 -5.66
N ASP A 54 -12.40 -16.27 -4.93
CA ASP A 54 -13.20 -17.19 -4.14
C ASP A 54 -14.06 -16.46 -3.09
N ASN A 55 -13.48 -15.48 -2.38
CA ASN A 55 -14.21 -14.65 -1.42
C ASN A 55 -15.26 -13.76 -2.10
N PHE A 56 -14.94 -13.21 -3.25
CA PHE A 56 -15.86 -12.36 -4.01
C PHE A 56 -17.05 -13.16 -4.54
N GLU A 57 -16.80 -14.33 -5.13
CA GLU A 57 -17.82 -15.27 -5.60
C GLU A 57 -18.74 -15.72 -4.46
N ALA A 58 -18.15 -16.11 -3.33
CA ALA A 58 -18.91 -16.51 -2.13
C ALA A 58 -19.79 -15.35 -1.59
N CYS A 59 -19.25 -14.14 -1.58
CA CYS A 59 -19.99 -12.95 -1.18
C CYS A 59 -21.16 -12.65 -2.14
N CYS A 60 -20.90 -12.72 -3.44
CA CYS A 60 -21.95 -12.52 -4.47
C CYS A 60 -23.03 -13.59 -4.37
N ALA A 61 -22.67 -14.85 -4.22
CA ALA A 61 -23.64 -15.93 -4.03
C ALA A 61 -24.52 -15.68 -2.81
N ALA A 62 -23.92 -15.27 -1.68
CA ALA A 62 -24.66 -15.06 -0.43
C ALA A 62 -25.56 -13.81 -0.45
N VAL A 63 -25.14 -12.72 -1.10
CA VAL A 63 -25.83 -11.41 -1.06
C VAL A 63 -26.72 -11.20 -2.28
N LEU A 64 -26.25 -11.61 -3.46
CA LEU A 64 -26.88 -11.31 -4.74
C LEU A 64 -27.60 -12.53 -5.35
N GLY A 65 -27.32 -13.74 -4.85
CA GLY A 65 -27.93 -14.99 -5.31
C GLY A 65 -27.39 -15.49 -6.66
N PHE A 66 -26.25 -14.97 -7.12
CA PHE A 66 -25.55 -15.46 -8.32
C PHE A 66 -24.02 -15.42 -8.12
N ILE A 67 -23.31 -16.21 -8.91
CA ILE A 67 -21.85 -16.22 -8.94
C ILE A 67 -21.40 -15.54 -10.22
N PRO A 68 -20.67 -14.42 -10.16
CA PRO A 68 -20.11 -13.77 -11.34
C PRO A 68 -18.97 -14.61 -11.92
N ASP A 69 -18.77 -14.51 -13.23
CA ASP A 69 -17.54 -15.02 -13.84
C ASP A 69 -16.33 -14.20 -13.36
N THR A 70 -15.31 -14.88 -12.82
CA THR A 70 -14.11 -14.24 -12.32
C THR A 70 -12.86 -14.82 -12.94
N PHE A 71 -11.83 -13.99 -13.07
CA PHE A 71 -10.50 -14.43 -13.48
C PHE A 71 -9.42 -13.80 -12.59
N VAL A 72 -8.31 -14.51 -12.45
CA VAL A 72 -7.17 -14.00 -11.69
C VAL A 72 -6.23 -13.26 -12.63
N ALA A 73 -6.02 -11.98 -12.34
CA ALA A 73 -5.10 -11.09 -13.06
C ALA A 73 -4.17 -10.41 -12.04
N PRO A 74 -3.06 -11.05 -11.66
CA PRO A 74 -2.12 -10.47 -10.72
C PRO A 74 -1.48 -9.23 -11.31
N LEU A 75 -1.34 -8.18 -10.48
CA LEU A 75 -0.53 -7.00 -10.78
C LEU A 75 0.92 -7.35 -10.49
N SER A 76 1.59 -7.92 -11.48
CA SER A 76 3.02 -8.21 -11.38
C SER A 76 3.81 -7.01 -11.92
N PRO A 77 4.87 -6.57 -11.23
CA PRO A 77 5.81 -5.62 -11.81
C PRO A 77 6.49 -6.26 -13.00
N HIS A 78 6.68 -5.49 -14.07
CA HIS A 78 7.42 -5.95 -15.23
C HIS A 78 8.92 -5.85 -14.92
N HIS A 79 9.59 -7.01 -14.81
CA HIS A 79 10.98 -7.07 -14.35
C HIS A 79 11.93 -6.28 -15.26
N ASP A 80 11.75 -6.41 -16.57
CA ASP A 80 12.64 -5.78 -17.56
C ASP A 80 12.50 -4.26 -17.54
N ASP A 81 11.28 -3.74 -17.36
CA ASP A 81 11.04 -2.30 -17.25
C ASP A 81 11.69 -1.73 -15.98
N ILE A 82 11.60 -2.45 -14.85
CA ILE A 82 12.24 -2.04 -13.60
C ILE A 82 13.76 -2.10 -13.73
N ALA A 83 14.30 -3.13 -14.38
CA ALA A 83 15.74 -3.26 -14.61
C ALA A 83 16.26 -2.14 -15.53
N ALA A 84 15.48 -1.77 -16.55
CA ALA A 84 15.83 -0.66 -17.46
C ALA A 84 15.83 0.68 -16.69
N LEU A 85 14.80 0.96 -15.89
CA LEU A 85 14.75 2.16 -15.04
C LEU A 85 15.91 2.22 -14.05
N ALA A 86 16.27 1.10 -13.44
CA ALA A 86 17.40 1.04 -12.51
C ALA A 86 18.75 1.35 -13.15
N ALA A 87 18.86 1.18 -14.47
CA ALA A 87 20.06 1.47 -15.25
C ALA A 87 20.12 2.91 -15.79
N GLU A 88 19.06 3.70 -15.64
CA GLU A 88 19.06 5.11 -16.07
C GLU A 88 20.01 5.96 -15.22
N ASP A 89 20.67 6.93 -15.85
CA ASP A 89 21.67 7.80 -15.19
C ASP A 89 21.13 8.49 -13.93
N ASP A 90 19.86 8.87 -13.94
CA ASP A 90 19.19 9.50 -12.79
C ASP A 90 19.11 8.53 -11.61
N CYS A 91 18.68 7.31 -11.87
CA CYS A 91 18.59 6.26 -10.83
C CYS A 91 19.98 5.89 -10.28
N VAL A 92 20.96 5.78 -11.15
CA VAL A 92 22.37 5.49 -10.76
C VAL A 92 22.92 6.60 -9.85
N ARG A 93 22.65 7.88 -10.18
CA ARG A 93 23.08 9.01 -9.32
C ARG A 93 22.40 8.99 -7.96
N GLU A 94 21.10 8.74 -7.90
CA GLU A 94 20.35 8.69 -6.64
C GLU A 94 20.78 7.50 -5.77
N LEU A 95 21.07 6.36 -6.38
CA LEU A 95 21.63 5.21 -5.67
C LEU A 95 23.02 5.49 -5.09
N ALA A 96 23.88 6.19 -5.85
CA ALA A 96 25.18 6.59 -5.37
C ALA A 96 25.07 7.55 -4.16
N TRP A 97 24.14 8.49 -4.20
CA TRP A 97 23.85 9.35 -3.06
C TRP A 97 23.35 8.55 -1.84
N VAL A 98 22.44 7.59 -2.05
CA VAL A 98 21.97 6.72 -0.96
C VAL A 98 23.14 5.92 -0.36
N ASP A 99 24.03 5.39 -1.18
CA ASP A 99 25.21 4.65 -0.72
C ASP A 99 26.19 5.54 0.05
N GLU A 100 26.40 6.77 -0.40
CA GLU A 100 27.22 7.75 0.32
C GLU A 100 26.64 8.08 1.72
N VAL A 101 25.34 8.39 1.79
CA VAL A 101 24.67 8.72 3.05
C VAL A 101 24.61 7.50 3.98
N ARG A 102 24.39 6.33 3.46
CA ARG A 102 24.36 5.08 4.22
C ARG A 102 25.73 4.73 4.77
N GLY A 103 26.78 4.85 3.95
CA GLY A 103 28.10 4.32 4.28
C GLY A 103 28.05 2.80 4.53
N ASP A 104 28.72 2.33 5.59
CA ASP A 104 28.73 0.92 5.96
C ASP A 104 27.51 0.47 6.79
N ARG A 105 26.54 1.35 7.00
CA ARG A 105 25.38 1.08 7.85
C ARG A 105 24.37 0.17 7.13
N ARG A 106 23.62 -0.60 7.90
CA ARG A 106 22.47 -1.34 7.41
C ARG A 106 21.35 -0.37 7.07
N LEU A 107 20.67 -0.64 5.97
CA LEU A 107 19.59 0.20 5.46
C LEU A 107 18.25 -0.51 5.63
N ILE A 108 17.30 0.16 6.28
CA ILE A 108 15.88 -0.17 6.25
C ILE A 108 15.23 0.80 5.29
N VAL A 109 14.60 0.30 4.23
CA VAL A 109 13.89 1.13 3.24
C VAL A 109 12.39 0.94 3.38
N ARG A 110 11.67 2.05 3.38
CA ARG A 110 10.22 2.05 3.32
C ARG A 110 9.74 3.01 2.24
N VAL A 111 8.88 2.53 1.35
CA VAL A 111 8.25 3.34 0.30
C VAL A 111 6.74 3.24 0.46
N ASP A 112 6.08 4.34 0.81
CA ASP A 112 4.63 4.35 1.06
C ASP A 112 4.00 5.72 0.84
N ARG A 113 2.67 5.75 0.71
CA ARG A 113 1.89 6.98 0.84
C ARG A 113 1.67 7.30 2.31
N ILE A 114 1.63 8.60 2.64
CA ILE A 114 1.29 9.06 4.00
C ILE A 114 -0.22 8.90 4.18
N GLU A 115 -0.66 7.73 4.62
CA GLU A 115 -2.06 7.44 4.93
C GLU A 115 -2.19 6.46 6.11
N PRO A 116 -3.26 6.56 6.92
CA PRO A 116 -3.43 5.73 8.12
C PRO A 116 -3.35 4.23 7.86
N SER A 117 -3.83 3.77 6.70
CA SER A 117 -3.81 2.35 6.31
C SER A 117 -2.39 1.78 6.19
N LYS A 118 -1.38 2.63 6.00
CA LYS A 118 0.03 2.24 5.90
C LYS A 118 0.72 2.13 7.24
N ASN A 119 0.12 2.67 8.30
CA ASN A 119 0.60 2.56 9.68
C ASN A 119 2.08 3.00 9.84
N LEU A 120 2.41 4.18 9.27
CA LEU A 120 3.78 4.72 9.30
C LEU A 120 4.26 4.98 10.72
N LEU A 121 3.38 5.52 11.56
CA LEU A 121 3.68 5.85 12.97
C LEU A 121 4.20 4.63 13.74
N ARG A 122 3.53 3.49 13.61
CA ARG A 122 3.97 2.26 14.28
C ARG A 122 5.33 1.80 13.76
N GLY A 123 5.63 2.00 12.47
CA GLY A 123 6.93 1.69 11.89
C GLY A 123 8.04 2.55 12.51
N PHE A 124 7.81 3.86 12.67
CA PHE A 124 8.79 4.76 13.30
C PHE A 124 8.94 4.49 14.79
N TRP A 125 7.86 4.22 15.51
CA TRP A 125 7.95 3.82 16.92
C TRP A 125 8.65 2.49 17.14
N ALA A 126 8.45 1.51 16.23
CA ALA A 126 9.19 0.25 16.29
C ALA A 126 10.69 0.45 16.04
N PHE A 127 11.05 1.37 15.15
CA PHE A 127 12.44 1.73 14.92
C PHE A 127 13.04 2.48 16.12
N GLU A 128 12.30 3.39 16.73
CA GLU A 128 12.68 4.07 17.96
C GLU A 128 12.92 3.07 19.10
N ASP A 129 12.01 2.12 19.29
CA ASP A 129 12.15 1.05 20.30
C ASP A 129 13.39 0.17 20.03
N LEU A 130 13.69 -0.15 18.77
CA LEU A 130 14.92 -0.85 18.40
C LEU A 130 16.15 -0.07 18.88
N LEU A 131 16.22 1.24 18.63
CA LEU A 131 17.35 2.07 19.04
C LEU A 131 17.39 2.25 20.56
N ALA A 132 16.25 2.29 21.24
CA ALA A 132 16.18 2.41 22.69
C ALA A 132 16.66 1.14 23.40
N THR A 133 16.23 -0.02 22.93
CA THR A 133 16.45 -1.32 23.58
C THR A 133 17.73 -2.03 23.12
N ARG A 134 18.24 -1.70 21.94
CA ARG A 134 19.38 -2.36 21.29
C ARG A 134 20.48 -1.36 20.94
N ALA A 135 21.31 -1.04 21.92
CA ALA A 135 22.37 -0.04 21.76
C ALA A 135 23.37 -0.35 20.63
N GLU A 136 23.57 -1.62 20.32
CA GLU A 136 24.43 -2.09 19.23
C GLU A 136 24.00 -1.63 17.84
N TRP A 137 22.73 -1.22 17.66
CA TRP A 137 22.22 -0.70 16.40
C TRP A 137 22.41 0.81 16.22
N ARG A 138 22.74 1.53 17.30
CA ARG A 138 22.95 2.99 17.23
C ARG A 138 24.20 3.27 16.39
N GLY A 139 24.05 4.12 15.39
CA GLY A 139 25.11 4.40 14.42
C GLY A 139 25.34 3.28 13.37
N GLN A 140 24.66 2.13 13.47
CA GLN A 140 24.85 0.99 12.59
C GLN A 140 23.69 0.75 11.63
N VAL A 141 22.57 1.47 11.79
CA VAL A 141 21.38 1.33 10.95
C VAL A 141 20.83 2.71 10.57
N MET A 142 20.27 2.80 9.38
CA MET A 142 19.54 3.98 8.87
C MET A 142 18.16 3.54 8.38
N PHE A 143 17.13 4.33 8.67
CA PHE A 143 15.78 4.10 8.19
C PHE A 143 15.40 5.14 7.13
N LEU A 144 15.57 4.81 5.87
CA LEU A 144 15.18 5.66 4.73
C LEU A 144 13.69 5.49 4.43
N ALA A 145 12.90 6.48 4.82
CA ALA A 145 11.47 6.53 4.59
C ALA A 145 11.14 7.42 3.38
N LEU A 146 10.96 6.82 2.22
CA LEU A 146 10.52 7.49 0.98
C LEU A 146 8.98 7.56 0.99
N VAL A 147 8.45 8.59 1.62
CA VAL A 147 7.01 8.74 1.83
C VAL A 147 6.49 10.01 1.16
N TYR A 148 5.30 9.94 0.58
CA TYR A 148 4.69 11.05 -0.12
C TYR A 148 3.24 11.29 0.30
N PRO A 149 2.78 12.56 0.24
CA PRO A 149 1.43 12.93 0.65
C PRO A 149 0.35 12.21 -0.14
N SER A 150 -0.79 11.96 0.50
CA SER A 150 -1.98 11.38 -0.09
C SER A 150 -3.21 12.10 0.41
N ARG A 151 -4.19 12.34 -0.48
CA ARG A 151 -5.52 12.90 -0.15
C ARG A 151 -5.46 14.18 0.68
N GLU A 152 -4.60 15.12 0.31
CA GLU A 152 -4.35 16.37 1.06
C GLU A 152 -5.59 17.26 1.23
N GLY A 153 -6.68 17.01 0.52
CA GLY A 153 -7.97 17.67 0.73
C GLY A 153 -8.77 17.20 1.95
N LEU A 154 -8.29 16.17 2.68
CA LEU A 154 -8.97 15.61 3.83
C LEU A 154 -8.24 15.99 5.13
N PRO A 155 -8.92 16.66 6.09
CA PRO A 155 -8.29 17.12 7.34
C PRO A 155 -7.61 16.01 8.14
N GLU A 156 -8.18 14.80 8.19
CA GLU A 156 -7.62 13.66 8.88
C GLU A 156 -6.30 13.16 8.25
N TYR A 157 -6.12 13.33 6.93
CA TYR A 157 -4.86 12.99 6.26
C TYR A 157 -3.78 14.04 6.51
N LEU A 158 -4.16 15.31 6.58
CA LEU A 158 -3.24 16.38 6.96
C LEU A 158 -2.77 16.23 8.41
N ALA A 159 -3.68 15.93 9.33
CA ALA A 159 -3.33 15.66 10.73
C ALA A 159 -2.39 14.46 10.86
N TYR A 160 -2.68 13.37 10.17
CA TYR A 160 -1.84 12.18 10.15
C TYR A 160 -0.44 12.47 9.58
N ARG A 161 -0.34 13.25 8.52
CA ARG A 161 0.94 13.70 7.95
C ARG A 161 1.76 14.47 8.98
N GLN A 162 1.15 15.45 9.66
CA GLN A 162 1.83 16.24 10.69
C GLN A 162 2.37 15.37 11.84
N GLU A 163 1.59 14.36 12.24
CA GLU A 163 2.00 13.40 13.27
C GLU A 163 3.17 12.54 12.78
N VAL A 164 3.12 12.00 11.57
CA VAL A 164 4.20 11.22 10.94
C VAL A 164 5.49 12.02 10.88
N GLU A 165 5.44 13.26 10.39
CA GLU A 165 6.61 14.16 10.32
C GLU A 165 7.14 14.52 11.71
N SER A 166 6.25 14.66 12.70
CA SER A 166 6.65 14.98 14.07
C SER A 166 7.35 13.81 14.74
N VAL A 167 6.86 12.58 14.55
CA VAL A 167 7.51 11.38 15.09
C VAL A 167 8.86 11.15 14.42
N ALA A 168 8.98 11.33 13.11
CA ALA A 168 10.26 11.22 12.43
C ALA A 168 11.31 12.21 12.97
N ARG A 169 10.91 13.48 13.16
CA ARG A 169 11.78 14.48 13.81
C ARG A 169 12.18 14.09 15.22
N LEU A 170 11.23 13.63 16.03
CA LEU A 170 11.50 13.21 17.41
C LEU A 170 12.53 12.08 17.47
N VAL A 171 12.43 11.08 16.59
CA VAL A 171 13.40 9.98 16.51
C VAL A 171 14.77 10.51 16.13
N ASN A 172 14.84 11.39 15.11
CA ASN A 172 16.10 12.01 14.70
C ASN A 172 16.72 12.85 15.83
N ASP A 173 15.95 13.73 16.43
CA ASP A 173 16.43 14.62 17.51
C ASP A 173 16.95 13.84 18.73
N ARG A 174 16.34 12.68 19.00
CA ARG A 174 16.73 11.85 20.14
C ARG A 174 18.01 11.07 19.90
N TRP A 175 18.22 10.58 18.68
CA TRP A 175 19.25 9.58 18.41
C TRP A 175 20.36 10.05 17.48
N ALA A 176 20.19 11.12 16.72
CA ALA A 176 21.21 11.61 15.80
C ALA A 176 22.50 11.96 16.53
N THR A 177 23.60 11.66 15.87
CA THR A 177 24.95 12.01 16.33
C THR A 177 25.74 12.65 15.17
N PRO A 178 26.86 13.33 15.41
CA PRO A 178 27.70 13.79 14.33
C PRO A 178 28.04 12.65 13.35
N GLY A 179 27.64 12.81 12.08
CA GLY A 179 27.86 11.82 11.01
C GLY A 179 26.85 10.68 10.93
N TRP A 180 25.77 10.70 11.74
CA TRP A 180 24.68 9.72 11.62
C TRP A 180 23.32 10.32 11.96
N THR A 181 22.37 10.18 11.03
CA THR A 181 20.94 10.37 11.25
C THR A 181 20.27 9.00 11.13
N PRO A 182 19.49 8.62 12.14
CA PRO A 182 18.87 7.28 12.15
C PRO A 182 17.83 7.04 11.09
#